data_d99890f7f2ca45019d416bc339002ab4
#
_entry.id   d99890f7f2ca45019d416bc339002ab4
#
_cell.length_a   1.000
_cell.length_b   1.000
_cell.length_c   1.000
_cell.angle_alpha   90.00
_cell.angle_beta   90.00
_cell.angle_gamma   90.00
#
_symmetry.space_group_name_H-M   'P 1'
#
loop_
_entity.id
_entity.type
_entity.pdbx_description
1 polymer ?
#
loop_
_entity_poly.entity_id
_entity_poly.type
_entity_poly.pdbx_seq_one_letter_code
_entity_poly.pdbx_strand_id
1 'polypeptide(L)'
;FNYKYRIVWSKVENVKNLNLIQHNVVREMFKHFKIKNGIELHYQGDLPARSGMGSSSSFVVGLMKMLLLKKKINTSNIELANKCISFEQKILKETVGIQDQISATFGGLNKISIEKNGSFKIKKIKIDKNIKNFNNNLLLLFTGINRTANEIAGQYVSQLTKNKIFEMKQINDQVIEGENLLKT
;
A
#
# COMPACT_ATOMS: atom_id res chain seq x y z
N PHE A 1 0.06 -33.44 -6.83
CA PHE A 1 0.12 -32.29 -7.75
C PHE A 1 1.54 -32.14 -8.29
N ASN A 2 1.67 -31.75 -9.58
CA ASN A 2 2.98 -31.56 -10.21
C ASN A 2 3.65 -30.20 -9.88
N TYR A 3 3.10 -29.46 -8.94
CA TYR A 3 3.59 -28.14 -8.49
C TYR A 3 3.61 -28.06 -6.96
N LYS A 4 4.41 -27.12 -6.45
CA LYS A 4 4.53 -26.81 -5.00
C LYS A 4 3.86 -25.50 -4.63
N TYR A 5 3.89 -24.53 -5.55
CA TYR A 5 3.27 -23.23 -5.37
C TYR A 5 2.27 -22.99 -6.49
N ARG A 6 1.06 -22.57 -6.12
CA ARG A 6 0.02 -22.12 -7.03
C ARG A 6 -0.33 -20.68 -6.67
N ILE A 7 -0.11 -19.77 -7.61
CA ILE A 7 -0.39 -18.35 -7.43
C ILE A 7 -1.40 -17.92 -8.48
N VAL A 8 -2.57 -17.48 -8.02
CA VAL A 8 -3.68 -17.06 -8.87
C VAL A 8 -3.91 -15.56 -8.68
N TRP A 9 -3.78 -14.84 -9.75
CA TRP A 9 -4.00 -13.38 -9.85
C TRP A 9 -4.62 -13.09 -11.22
N SER A 10 -4.17 -12.11 -12.02
CA SER A 10 -4.56 -12.00 -13.44
C SER A 10 -4.01 -13.16 -14.30
N LYS A 11 -3.14 -13.98 -13.73
CA LYS A 11 -2.56 -15.19 -14.31
C LYS A 11 -2.63 -16.34 -13.30
N VAL A 12 -2.48 -17.57 -13.78
CA VAL A 12 -2.32 -18.77 -12.94
C VAL A 12 -0.89 -19.28 -13.10
N GLU A 13 -0.15 -19.30 -12.01
CA GLU A 13 1.21 -19.82 -11.96
C GLU A 13 1.23 -21.11 -11.13
N ASN A 14 1.63 -22.23 -11.73
CA ASN A 14 1.85 -23.52 -11.07
C ASN A 14 3.34 -23.84 -11.16
N VAL A 15 4.09 -23.69 -10.08
CA VAL A 15 5.55 -23.81 -10.10
C VAL A 15 6.07 -24.73 -8.99
N LYS A 16 7.16 -25.46 -9.28
CA LYS A 16 7.83 -26.35 -8.31
C LYS A 16 8.79 -25.60 -7.40
N ASN A 17 9.35 -24.48 -7.86
CA ASN A 17 10.35 -23.72 -7.16
C ASN A 17 9.88 -22.27 -6.96
N LEU A 18 10.15 -21.74 -5.78
CA LEU A 18 9.81 -20.37 -5.38
C LEU A 18 10.41 -19.31 -6.33
N ASN A 19 11.63 -19.54 -6.84
CA ASN A 19 12.28 -18.60 -7.76
C ASN A 19 11.59 -18.51 -9.13
N LEU A 20 10.74 -19.46 -9.49
CA LEU A 20 9.98 -19.47 -10.73
C LEU A 20 8.66 -18.68 -10.65
N ILE A 21 8.28 -18.21 -9.46
CA ILE A 21 7.09 -17.36 -9.29
C ILE A 21 7.33 -16.05 -10.03
N GLN A 22 6.48 -15.74 -10.99
CA GLN A 22 6.57 -14.50 -11.79
C GLN A 22 6.09 -13.27 -11.01
N HIS A 23 5.07 -13.44 -10.16
CA HIS A 23 4.58 -12.34 -9.33
C HIS A 23 5.65 -11.89 -8.32
N ASN A 24 6.31 -10.77 -8.62
CA ASN A 24 7.49 -10.29 -7.90
C ASN A 24 7.26 -10.16 -6.38
N VAL A 25 6.17 -9.50 -5.98
CA VAL A 25 5.85 -9.30 -4.56
C VAL A 25 5.71 -10.64 -3.83
N VAL A 26 5.00 -11.60 -4.42
CA VAL A 26 4.79 -12.93 -3.81
C VAL A 26 6.12 -13.67 -3.69
N ARG A 27 6.91 -13.67 -4.75
CA ARG A 27 8.23 -14.34 -4.77
C ARG A 27 9.13 -13.78 -3.67
N GLU A 28 9.32 -12.47 -3.62
CA GLU A 28 10.22 -11.85 -2.65
C GLU A 28 9.67 -11.93 -1.22
N MET A 29 8.35 -11.86 -1.03
CA MET A 29 7.72 -12.03 0.28
C MET A 29 7.91 -13.47 0.79
N PHE A 30 7.74 -14.48 -0.06
CA PHE A 30 7.96 -15.88 0.32
C PHE A 30 9.42 -16.17 0.64
N LYS A 31 10.36 -15.56 -0.09
CA LYS A 31 11.80 -15.61 0.25
C LYS A 31 12.06 -14.98 1.61
N HIS A 32 11.56 -13.76 1.84
CA HIS A 32 11.72 -13.02 3.08
C HIS A 32 11.23 -13.82 4.30
N PHE A 33 10.08 -14.45 4.17
CA PHE A 33 9.51 -15.31 5.22
C PHE A 33 10.07 -16.73 5.23
N LYS A 34 11.00 -17.07 4.35
CA LYS A 34 11.59 -18.42 4.22
C LYS A 34 10.51 -19.50 4.10
N ILE A 35 9.54 -19.31 3.20
CA ILE A 35 8.44 -20.26 2.99
C ILE A 35 8.99 -21.50 2.27
N LYS A 36 9.00 -22.63 2.98
CA LYS A 36 9.49 -23.91 2.44
C LYS A 36 8.36 -24.86 2.01
N ASN A 37 7.19 -24.74 2.62
CA ASN A 37 6.04 -25.58 2.34
C ASN A 37 5.25 -25.05 1.14
N GLY A 38 4.56 -25.96 0.44
CA GLY A 38 3.66 -25.58 -0.64
C GLY A 38 2.56 -24.62 -0.17
N ILE A 39 2.25 -23.66 -1.02
CA ILE A 39 1.18 -22.68 -0.77
C ILE A 39 0.39 -22.46 -2.05
N GLU A 40 -0.91 -22.45 -1.89
CA GLU A 40 -1.84 -21.89 -2.87
C GLU A 40 -2.30 -20.51 -2.38
N LEU A 41 -2.10 -19.49 -3.23
CA LEU A 41 -2.46 -18.11 -2.98
C LEU A 41 -3.36 -17.62 -4.09
N HIS A 42 -4.57 -17.16 -3.75
CA HIS A 42 -5.49 -16.51 -4.65
C HIS A 42 -5.58 -15.03 -4.27
N TYR A 43 -5.35 -14.16 -5.24
CA TYR A 43 -5.53 -12.73 -5.11
C TYR A 43 -6.60 -12.25 -6.10
N GLN A 44 -7.66 -11.69 -5.56
CA GLN A 44 -8.72 -11.05 -6.32
C GLN A 44 -8.94 -9.64 -5.78
N GLY A 45 -9.22 -8.70 -6.66
CA GLY A 45 -9.52 -7.33 -6.32
C GLY A 45 -10.64 -6.80 -7.21
N ASP A 46 -11.56 -6.03 -6.63
CA ASP A 46 -12.69 -5.44 -7.34
C ASP A 46 -12.27 -4.25 -8.20
N LEU A 47 -11.12 -3.64 -7.87
CA LEU A 47 -10.59 -2.49 -8.62
C LEU A 47 -9.51 -2.93 -9.61
N PRO A 48 -9.46 -2.29 -10.80
CA PRO A 48 -8.41 -2.56 -11.76
C PRO A 48 -7.03 -2.32 -11.16
N ALA A 49 -6.07 -3.17 -11.49
CA ALA A 49 -4.67 -2.96 -11.13
C ALA A 49 -4.14 -1.65 -11.75
N ARG A 50 -3.21 -0.98 -11.07
CA ARG A 50 -2.59 0.28 -11.51
C ARG A 50 -3.56 1.45 -11.71
N SER A 51 -4.67 1.45 -10.98
CA SER A 51 -5.68 2.52 -11.01
C SER A 51 -5.33 3.72 -10.11
N GLY A 52 -4.19 3.72 -9.44
CA GLY A 52 -3.78 4.78 -8.51
C GLY A 52 -4.46 4.71 -7.13
N MET A 53 -5.15 3.62 -6.83
CA MET A 53 -5.89 3.42 -5.58
C MET A 53 -5.09 2.67 -4.50
N GLY A 54 -3.76 2.63 -4.59
CA GLY A 54 -2.91 1.95 -3.60
C GLY A 54 -3.04 0.43 -3.57
N SER A 55 -3.56 -0.20 -4.64
CA SER A 55 -3.82 -1.65 -4.69
C SER A 55 -2.57 -2.49 -4.48
N SER A 56 -1.40 -2.04 -4.94
CA SER A 56 -0.12 -2.74 -4.75
C SER A 56 0.25 -2.82 -3.27
N SER A 57 0.28 -1.68 -2.59
CA SER A 57 0.61 -1.62 -1.16
C SER A 57 -0.44 -2.30 -0.29
N SER A 58 -1.72 -2.24 -0.66
CA SER A 58 -2.78 -3.00 0.03
C SER A 58 -2.53 -4.50 -0.06
N PHE A 59 -2.11 -5.00 -1.23
CA PHE A 59 -1.72 -6.40 -1.39
C PHE A 59 -0.50 -6.77 -0.54
N VAL A 60 0.54 -5.92 -0.53
CA VAL A 60 1.73 -6.12 0.32
C VAL A 60 1.35 -6.20 1.79
N VAL A 61 0.50 -5.28 2.28
CA VAL A 61 0.04 -5.26 3.68
C VAL A 61 -0.76 -6.53 4.01
N GLY A 62 -1.70 -6.92 3.17
CA GLY A 62 -2.51 -8.12 3.37
C GLY A 62 -1.66 -9.40 3.40
N LEU A 63 -0.76 -9.56 2.43
CA LEU A 63 0.12 -10.72 2.34
C LEU A 63 1.11 -10.77 3.52
N MET A 64 1.70 -9.63 3.89
CA MET A 64 2.60 -9.52 5.05
C MET A 64 1.87 -9.93 6.33
N LYS A 65 0.67 -9.38 6.58
CA LYS A 65 -0.14 -9.70 7.76
C LYS A 65 -0.49 -11.17 7.81
N MET A 66 -0.94 -11.75 6.69
CA MET A 66 -1.26 -13.18 6.59
C MET A 66 -0.06 -14.07 6.95
N LEU A 67 1.13 -13.76 6.42
CA LEU A 67 2.34 -14.55 6.67
C LEU A 67 2.86 -14.39 8.12
N LEU A 68 2.74 -13.19 8.70
CA LEU A 68 3.03 -12.98 10.12
C LEU A 68 2.12 -13.82 11.01
N LEU A 69 0.81 -13.80 10.74
CA LEU A 69 -0.16 -14.63 11.46
C LEU A 69 0.11 -16.13 11.29
N LYS A 70 0.41 -16.58 10.07
CA LYS A 70 0.80 -17.98 9.80
C LYS A 70 2.03 -18.39 10.64
N LYS A 71 2.95 -17.47 10.90
CA LYS A 71 4.12 -17.69 11.77
C LYS A 71 3.85 -17.44 13.24
N LYS A 72 2.63 -17.13 13.64
CA LYS A 72 2.22 -16.78 15.01
C LYS A 72 2.98 -15.57 15.56
N ILE A 73 3.34 -14.63 14.69
CA ILE A 73 4.00 -13.37 15.06
C ILE A 73 2.94 -12.28 15.18
N ASN A 74 2.72 -11.82 16.40
CA ASN A 74 1.85 -10.66 16.64
C ASN A 74 2.61 -9.37 16.31
N THR A 75 1.93 -8.44 15.67
CA THR A 75 2.46 -7.13 15.31
C THR A 75 1.41 -6.06 15.52
N SER A 76 1.82 -4.92 16.04
CA SER A 76 1.00 -3.70 16.04
C SER A 76 0.83 -3.17 14.61
N ASN A 77 -0.17 -2.30 14.41
CA ASN A 77 -0.36 -1.66 13.11
C ASN A 77 0.85 -0.80 12.71
N ILE A 78 1.50 -0.12 13.67
CA ILE A 78 2.70 0.67 13.39
C ILE A 78 3.83 -0.24 12.90
N GLU A 79 4.07 -1.35 13.56
CA GLU A 79 5.09 -2.31 13.13
C GLU A 79 4.78 -2.93 11.77
N LEU A 80 3.50 -3.27 11.52
CA LEU A 80 3.08 -3.81 10.23
C LEU A 80 3.33 -2.80 9.10
N ALA A 81 2.91 -1.55 9.29
CA ALA A 81 3.14 -0.49 8.31
C ALA A 81 4.64 -0.31 8.03
N ASN A 82 5.48 -0.23 9.07
CA ASN A 82 6.93 -0.09 8.92
C ASN A 82 7.58 -1.29 8.21
N LYS A 83 7.12 -2.51 8.49
CA LYS A 83 7.59 -3.72 7.78
C LYS A 83 7.22 -3.67 6.30
N CYS A 84 6.00 -3.25 5.96
CA CYS A 84 5.56 -3.13 4.58
C CYS A 84 6.32 -2.03 3.82
N ILE A 85 6.50 -0.85 4.42
CA ILE A 85 7.32 0.24 3.87
C ILE A 85 8.74 -0.25 3.59
N SER A 86 9.37 -0.88 4.59
CA SER A 86 10.72 -1.42 4.45
C SER A 86 10.81 -2.51 3.38
N PHE A 87 9.78 -3.35 3.25
CA PHE A 87 9.72 -4.39 2.23
C PHE A 87 9.67 -3.80 0.82
N GLU A 88 8.77 -2.85 0.56
CA GLU A 88 8.66 -2.21 -0.76
C GLU A 88 9.92 -1.41 -1.11
N GLN A 89 10.41 -0.57 -0.21
CA GLN A 89 11.55 0.30 -0.48
C GLN A 89 12.89 -0.43 -0.52
N LYS A 90 13.14 -1.39 0.38
CA LYS A 90 14.46 -2.03 0.52
C LYS A 90 14.55 -3.37 -0.19
N ILE A 91 13.48 -4.17 -0.20
CA ILE A 91 13.52 -5.52 -0.80
C ILE A 91 13.06 -5.47 -2.24
N LEU A 92 11.91 -4.84 -2.52
CA LEU A 92 11.45 -4.66 -3.91
C LEU A 92 12.19 -3.52 -4.62
N LYS A 93 12.87 -2.63 -3.89
CA LYS A 93 13.59 -1.45 -4.39
C LYS A 93 12.70 -0.51 -5.20
N GLU A 94 11.45 -0.36 -4.76
CA GLU A 94 10.49 0.53 -5.40
C GLU A 94 10.63 1.96 -4.87
N THR A 95 10.53 2.94 -5.77
CA THR A 95 10.47 4.36 -5.40
C THR A 95 9.03 4.71 -5.04
N VAL A 96 8.65 4.41 -3.80
CA VAL A 96 7.29 4.64 -3.29
C VAL A 96 7.32 5.42 -1.98
N GLY A 97 6.26 6.21 -1.75
CA GLY A 97 6.02 6.87 -0.47
C GLY A 97 5.63 5.87 0.62
N ILE A 98 5.15 6.40 1.75
CA ILE A 98 4.74 5.59 2.92
C ILE A 98 3.23 5.63 3.15
N GLN A 99 2.51 6.45 2.39
CA GLN A 99 1.10 6.75 2.62
C GLN A 99 0.19 5.54 2.39
N ASP A 100 0.39 4.81 1.31
CA ASP A 100 -0.49 3.72 0.90
C ASP A 100 -0.41 2.54 1.87
N GLN A 101 0.80 2.18 2.32
CA GLN A 101 1.02 1.12 3.32
C GLN A 101 0.38 1.48 4.66
N ILE A 102 0.51 2.76 5.06
CA ILE A 102 -0.12 3.26 6.29
C ILE A 102 -1.64 3.20 6.16
N SER A 103 -2.19 3.73 5.07
CA SER A 103 -3.63 3.76 4.82
C SER A 103 -4.23 2.36 4.79
N ALA A 104 -3.58 1.42 4.10
CA ALA A 104 -4.01 0.02 4.04
C ALA A 104 -3.93 -0.69 5.42
N THR A 105 -2.95 -0.32 6.25
CA THR A 105 -2.76 -0.93 7.57
C THR A 105 -3.77 -0.42 8.59
N PHE A 106 -4.05 0.88 8.61
CA PHE A 106 -4.91 1.49 9.63
C PHE A 106 -6.38 1.53 9.24
N GLY A 107 -6.68 1.58 7.96
CA GLY A 107 -8.04 1.70 7.45
C GLY A 107 -8.78 2.95 7.91
N GLY A 108 -9.89 3.27 7.28
CA GLY A 108 -10.69 4.45 7.58
C GLY A 108 -10.04 5.75 7.10
N LEU A 109 -10.56 6.89 7.57
CA LEU A 109 -10.05 8.21 7.23
C LEU A 109 -9.02 8.66 8.27
N ASN A 110 -7.80 8.95 7.83
CA ASN A 110 -6.69 9.28 8.71
C ASN A 110 -5.94 10.52 8.22
N LYS A 111 -5.56 11.39 9.16
CA LYS A 111 -4.48 12.36 8.94
C LYS A 111 -3.15 11.70 9.28
N ILE A 112 -2.27 11.61 8.31
CA ILE A 112 -0.91 11.08 8.45
C ILE A 112 0.05 12.25 8.55
N SER A 113 0.74 12.39 9.68
CA SER A 113 1.80 13.39 9.87
C SER A 113 3.15 12.71 9.81
N ILE A 114 4.02 13.16 8.91
CA ILE A 114 5.36 12.60 8.71
C ILE A 114 6.36 13.55 9.38
N GLU A 115 7.17 13.03 10.28
CA GLU A 115 8.19 13.77 11.00
C GLU A 115 9.50 13.83 10.20
N LYS A 116 10.37 14.79 10.50
CA LYS A 116 11.67 14.96 9.82
C LYS A 116 12.59 13.73 9.89
N ASN A 117 12.45 12.92 10.93
CA ASN A 117 13.20 11.66 11.10
C ASN A 117 12.61 10.48 10.34
N GLY A 118 11.55 10.69 9.55
CA GLY A 118 10.84 9.65 8.79
C GLY A 118 9.82 8.85 9.59
N SER A 119 9.66 9.10 10.90
CA SER A 119 8.56 8.52 11.66
C SER A 119 7.23 9.17 11.29
N PHE A 120 6.12 8.50 11.60
CA PHE A 120 4.80 9.03 11.30
C PHE A 120 3.86 8.92 12.50
N LYS A 121 2.90 9.84 12.55
CA LYS A 121 1.80 9.85 13.51
C LYS A 121 0.47 9.74 12.77
N ILE A 122 -0.47 9.01 13.35
CA ILE A 122 -1.80 8.82 12.80
C ILE A 122 -2.82 9.50 13.70
N LYS A 123 -3.65 10.34 13.10
CA LYS A 123 -4.84 10.90 13.73
C LYS A 123 -6.05 10.43 12.96
N LYS A 124 -6.86 9.56 13.58
CA LYS A 124 -8.12 9.10 13.00
C LYS A 124 -9.12 10.26 12.95
N ILE A 125 -9.67 10.50 11.77
CA ILE A 125 -10.73 11.51 11.58
C ILE A 125 -12.07 10.79 11.68
N LYS A 126 -12.91 11.26 12.62
CA LYS A 126 -14.25 10.73 12.83
C LYS A 126 -15.24 11.62 12.07
N ILE A 127 -16.03 11.00 11.21
CA ILE A 127 -17.14 11.65 10.47
C ILE A 127 -18.47 11.04 10.94
N ASP A 128 -18.67 10.97 12.27
CA ASP A 128 -19.73 10.13 12.86
C ASP A 128 -21.15 10.57 12.48
N LYS A 129 -21.40 11.86 12.33
CA LYS A 129 -22.75 12.41 12.11
C LYS A 129 -23.17 12.47 10.63
N ASN A 130 -22.21 12.52 9.70
CA ASN A 130 -22.46 12.79 8.29
C ASN A 130 -21.81 11.78 7.33
N ILE A 131 -21.37 10.60 7.82
CA ILE A 131 -20.66 9.63 6.99
C ILE A 131 -21.49 9.18 5.75
N LYS A 132 -22.81 9.03 5.94
CA LYS A 132 -23.70 8.67 4.81
C LYS A 132 -23.76 9.81 3.80
N ASN A 133 -23.89 11.05 4.28
CA ASN A 133 -23.90 12.24 3.42
C ASN A 133 -22.58 12.42 2.70
N PHE A 134 -21.46 12.26 3.39
CA PHE A 134 -20.12 12.30 2.78
C PHE A 134 -19.99 11.27 1.66
N ASN A 135 -20.34 10.00 1.92
CA ASN A 135 -20.26 8.94 0.92
C ASN A 135 -21.20 9.16 -0.27
N ASN A 136 -22.40 9.69 -0.03
CA ASN A 136 -23.39 9.97 -1.08
C ASN A 136 -22.95 11.12 -2.02
N ASN A 137 -22.03 11.97 -1.58
CA ASN A 137 -21.49 13.06 -2.39
C ASN A 137 -20.13 12.72 -3.05
N LEU A 138 -19.66 11.48 -2.92
CA LEU A 138 -18.47 11.00 -3.59
C LEU A 138 -18.82 10.21 -4.85
N LEU A 139 -18.13 10.50 -5.94
CA LEU A 139 -18.21 9.78 -7.19
C LEU A 139 -16.81 9.31 -7.59
N LEU A 140 -16.64 8.00 -7.73
CA LEU A 140 -15.39 7.42 -8.22
C LEU A 140 -15.47 7.24 -9.74
N LEU A 141 -14.62 7.97 -10.46
CA LEU A 141 -14.53 7.88 -11.93
C LEU A 141 -13.21 7.22 -12.33
N PHE A 142 -13.31 6.12 -13.05
CA PHE A 142 -12.14 5.50 -13.65
C PHE A 142 -11.74 6.23 -14.93
N THR A 143 -10.54 6.81 -14.95
CA THR A 143 -10.04 7.61 -16.07
C THR A 143 -9.56 6.79 -17.27
N GLY A 144 -9.47 5.46 -17.14
CA GLY A 144 -8.87 4.59 -18.16
C GLY A 144 -7.34 4.65 -18.23
N ILE A 145 -6.70 5.49 -17.41
CA ILE A 145 -5.25 5.67 -17.41
C ILE A 145 -4.62 4.75 -16.37
N ASN A 146 -3.84 3.81 -16.84
CA ASN A 146 -3.02 2.94 -15.96
C ASN A 146 -1.63 3.56 -15.75
N ARG A 147 -1.20 3.69 -14.50
CA ARG A 147 0.11 4.23 -14.13
C ARG A 147 0.77 3.36 -13.09
N THR A 148 2.11 3.30 -13.12
CA THR A 148 2.90 2.76 -12.02
C THR A 148 3.42 3.91 -11.16
N ALA A 149 3.13 3.89 -9.86
CA ALA A 149 3.57 4.93 -8.93
C ALA A 149 5.10 5.08 -8.93
N ASN A 150 5.83 3.98 -9.08
CA ASN A 150 7.28 3.94 -9.12
C ASN A 150 7.86 4.76 -10.30
N GLU A 151 7.29 4.63 -11.51
CA GLU A 151 7.73 5.39 -12.69
C GLU A 151 7.50 6.89 -12.52
N ILE A 152 6.32 7.26 -12.01
CA ILE A 152 5.97 8.67 -11.79
C ILE A 152 6.84 9.27 -10.68
N ALA A 153 6.96 8.60 -9.53
CA ALA A 153 7.77 9.08 -8.42
C ALA A 153 9.24 9.24 -8.82
N GLY A 154 9.80 8.31 -9.60
CA GLY A 154 11.18 8.37 -10.08
C GLY A 154 11.49 9.64 -10.88
N GLN A 155 10.50 10.22 -11.58
CA GLN A 155 10.72 11.41 -12.41
C GLN A 155 10.85 12.71 -11.60
N TYR A 156 10.20 12.83 -10.45
CA TYR A 156 10.15 14.11 -9.73
C TYR A 156 10.70 14.07 -8.29
N VAL A 157 10.95 12.90 -7.70
CA VAL A 157 11.46 12.82 -6.31
C VAL A 157 12.73 13.65 -6.12
N SER A 158 13.66 13.62 -7.08
CA SER A 158 14.89 14.42 -7.04
C SER A 158 14.66 15.94 -7.13
N GLN A 159 13.47 16.36 -7.59
CA GLN A 159 13.11 17.76 -7.78
C GLN A 159 12.27 18.32 -6.65
N LEU A 160 11.70 17.46 -5.76
CA LEU A 160 10.79 17.89 -4.70
C LEU A 160 11.38 18.97 -3.81
N THR A 161 12.65 18.82 -3.41
CA THR A 161 13.33 19.77 -2.51
C THR A 161 13.86 21.01 -3.22
N LYS A 162 13.93 21.01 -4.54
CA LYS A 162 14.49 22.13 -5.33
C LYS A 162 13.40 23.00 -5.92
N ASN A 163 12.51 22.41 -6.69
CA ASN A 163 11.58 23.14 -7.58
C ASN A 163 10.11 23.00 -7.17
N LYS A 164 9.78 22.16 -6.15
CA LYS A 164 8.41 21.79 -5.78
C LYS A 164 8.03 22.12 -4.33
N ILE A 165 8.84 22.97 -3.67
CA ILE A 165 8.57 23.36 -2.26
C ILE A 165 7.27 24.12 -2.13
N PHE A 166 6.93 24.98 -3.10
CA PHE A 166 5.72 25.76 -3.08
C PHE A 166 4.48 24.86 -3.19
N GLU A 167 4.47 23.96 -4.16
CA GLU A 167 3.37 23.00 -4.38
C GLU A 167 3.22 22.06 -3.16
N MET A 168 4.33 21.64 -2.54
CA MET A 168 4.28 20.81 -1.32
C MET A 168 3.66 21.58 -0.15
N LYS A 169 3.93 22.87 -0.01
CA LYS A 169 3.27 23.71 1.00
C LYS A 169 1.77 23.84 0.72
N GLN A 170 1.38 24.11 -0.52
CA GLN A 170 -0.04 24.17 -0.89
C GLN A 170 -0.79 22.87 -0.56
N ILE A 171 -0.20 21.70 -0.88
CA ILE A 171 -0.77 20.39 -0.53
C ILE A 171 -0.92 20.25 0.99
N ASN A 172 0.07 20.67 1.78
CA ASN A 172 -0.01 20.62 3.23
C ASN A 172 -1.12 21.54 3.77
N ASP A 173 -1.28 22.75 3.23
CA ASP A 173 -2.31 23.68 3.63
C ASP A 173 -3.71 23.14 3.29
N GLN A 174 -3.88 22.52 2.14
CA GLN A 174 -5.12 21.82 1.75
C GLN A 174 -5.46 20.65 2.69
N VAL A 175 -4.46 19.92 3.20
CA VAL A 175 -4.70 18.86 4.21
C VAL A 175 -5.24 19.45 5.51
N ILE A 176 -4.71 20.60 5.94
CA ILE A 176 -5.17 21.28 7.16
C ILE A 176 -6.60 21.80 6.97
N GLU A 177 -6.87 22.44 5.86
CA GLU A 177 -8.21 22.93 5.50
C GLU A 177 -9.22 21.79 5.41
N GLY A 178 -8.88 20.70 4.72
CA GLY A 178 -9.73 19.50 4.61
C GLY A 178 -10.02 18.86 5.96
N GLU A 179 -9.05 18.81 6.88
CA GLU A 179 -9.29 18.34 8.26
C GLU A 179 -10.32 19.22 8.98
N ASN A 180 -10.25 20.52 8.80
CA ASN A 180 -11.19 21.46 9.44
C ASN A 180 -12.60 21.33 8.87
N LEU A 181 -12.74 21.25 7.54
CA LEU A 181 -14.02 21.07 6.87
C LEU A 181 -14.73 19.75 7.24
N LEU A 182 -13.96 18.70 7.47
CA LEU A 182 -14.51 17.39 7.86
C LEU A 182 -14.98 17.33 9.33
N LYS A 183 -14.66 18.34 10.15
CA LYS A 183 -15.09 18.43 11.55
C LYS A 183 -16.35 19.28 11.76
N THR A 184 -16.69 20.08 10.78
CA THR A 184 -17.93 20.90 10.78
C THR A 184 -19.11 20.08 10.30
#